data_c35268b2c15c8aaab067a34e7bd6bf79
#
_entry.id   c35268b2c15c8aaab067a34e7bd6bf79
#
_cell.length_a   1.000
_cell.length_b   1.000
_cell.length_c   1.000
_cell.angle_alpha   90.00
_cell.angle_beta   90.00
_cell.angle_gamma   90.00
#
_symmetry.space_group_name_H-M   'P 1'
#
loop_
_entity.id
_entity.type
_entity.pdbx_description
1 polymer ?
#
loop_
_entity_poly.entity_id
_entity_poly.type
_entity_poly.pdbx_seq_one_letter_code
_entity_poly.pdbx_strand_id
1 'polypeptide(L)'
;MESQGSHYWKFAAMIATSTVVMFGLMYLNTYALDHVWFSETRLYMAFVMGASMAVVMLGFMLNMYKNTKVNIAIFAGSVAVFALSLWLVRSQETVDDVAWMKAMIPHHSIAILTSERAHIRDPRVRELADGIIETQRKEIGEMEALIADIDKNGVQAQGSPD
;
A
#
# COMPACT_ATOMS: atom_id res chain seq x y z
N MET A 1 21.50 23.86 24.44
CA MET A 1 20.08 24.05 24.10
C MET A 1 19.89 23.64 22.63
N GLU A 2 19.26 22.52 22.37
CA GLU A 2 18.89 22.18 20.99
C GLU A 2 17.91 23.22 20.45
N SER A 3 18.15 23.72 19.23
CA SER A 3 17.26 24.71 18.63
C SER A 3 15.89 24.08 18.30
N GLN A 4 14.82 24.86 18.38
CA GLN A 4 13.45 24.40 18.00
C GLN A 4 13.45 23.77 16.60
N GLY A 5 14.28 24.26 15.67
CA GLY A 5 14.43 23.70 14.34
C GLY A 5 14.95 22.25 14.34
N SER A 6 15.84 21.90 15.28
CA SER A 6 16.33 20.51 15.42
C SER A 6 15.21 19.54 15.81
N HIS A 7 14.25 19.95 16.64
CA HIS A 7 13.12 19.11 17.04
C HIS A 7 12.17 18.82 15.87
N TYR A 8 11.83 19.82 15.06
CA TYR A 8 10.98 19.61 13.88
C TYR A 8 11.65 18.74 12.81
N TRP A 9 12.97 18.87 12.65
CA TRP A 9 13.71 17.99 11.74
C TRP A 9 13.71 16.54 12.22
N LYS A 10 13.93 16.31 13.51
CA LYS A 10 13.82 14.95 14.11
C LYS A 10 12.41 14.38 13.93
N PHE A 11 11.37 15.21 14.12
CA PHE A 11 9.99 14.82 13.88
C PHE A 11 9.76 14.41 12.42
N ALA A 12 10.17 15.24 11.46
CA ALA A 12 10.04 14.94 10.04
C ALA A 12 10.79 13.65 9.64
N ALA A 13 12.02 13.51 10.13
CA ALA A 13 12.82 12.31 9.90
C ALA A 13 12.16 11.04 10.48
N MET A 14 11.58 11.13 11.67
CA MET A 14 10.85 10.03 12.31
C MET A 14 9.63 9.61 11.49
N ILE A 15 8.81 10.56 11.06
CA ILE A 15 7.63 10.26 10.22
C ILE A 15 8.06 9.66 8.88
N ALA A 16 9.07 10.23 8.20
CA ALA A 16 9.56 9.70 6.93
C ALA A 16 10.11 8.28 7.08
N THR A 17 10.97 8.04 8.07
CA THR A 17 11.54 6.71 8.33
C THR A 17 10.43 5.69 8.65
N SER A 18 9.48 6.05 9.52
CA SER A 18 8.36 5.17 9.85
C SER A 18 7.49 4.84 8.63
N THR A 19 7.24 5.82 7.76
CA THR A 19 6.48 5.61 6.52
C THR A 19 7.19 4.64 5.58
N VAL A 20 8.51 4.79 5.40
CA VAL A 20 9.33 3.87 4.57
C VAL A 20 9.34 2.46 5.17
N VAL A 21 9.53 2.35 6.48
CA VAL A 21 9.50 1.05 7.18
C VAL A 21 8.12 0.39 7.03
N MET A 22 7.03 1.12 7.25
CA MET A 22 5.67 0.60 7.07
C MET A 22 5.41 0.13 5.65
N PHE A 23 5.88 0.88 4.64
CA PHE A 23 5.78 0.44 3.24
C PHE A 23 6.45 -0.91 3.02
N GLY A 24 7.67 -1.09 3.53
CA GLY A 24 8.38 -2.39 3.45
C GLY A 24 7.65 -3.50 4.21
N LEU A 25 7.16 -3.22 5.42
CA LEU A 25 6.45 -4.20 6.25
C LEU A 25 5.15 -4.70 5.61
N MET A 26 4.50 -3.90 4.75
CA MET A 26 3.29 -4.33 4.02
C MET A 26 3.52 -5.51 3.07
N TYR A 27 4.77 -5.88 2.79
CA TYR A 27 5.10 -7.02 1.93
C TYR A 27 5.44 -8.29 2.71
N LEU A 28 5.59 -8.23 4.04
CA LEU A 28 5.98 -9.40 4.85
C LEU A 28 4.90 -10.49 4.93
N ASN A 29 3.67 -10.19 4.55
CA ASN A 29 2.55 -11.13 4.56
C ASN A 29 2.25 -11.74 3.19
N THR A 30 3.13 -11.62 2.21
CA THR A 30 3.04 -12.37 0.96
C THR A 30 3.36 -13.85 1.17
N TYR A 31 2.73 -14.73 0.41
CA TYR A 31 2.92 -16.17 0.51
C TYR A 31 4.33 -16.58 0.03
N ALA A 32 4.80 -15.99 -1.07
CA ALA A 32 6.08 -16.29 -1.69
C ALA A 32 6.83 -15.01 -2.06
N LEU A 33 8.16 -15.07 -2.15
CA LEU A 33 9.01 -13.91 -2.42
C LEU A 33 8.89 -13.39 -3.85
N ASP A 34 8.62 -14.27 -4.82
CA ASP A 34 8.36 -13.94 -6.22
C ASP A 34 7.04 -13.18 -6.43
N HIS A 35 6.14 -13.24 -5.45
CA HIS A 35 4.92 -12.42 -5.43
C HIS A 35 5.14 -11.00 -4.91
N VAL A 36 6.36 -10.59 -4.57
CA VAL A 36 6.69 -9.23 -4.12
C VAL A 36 6.92 -8.33 -5.33
N TRP A 37 5.87 -7.66 -5.76
CA TRP A 37 5.89 -6.66 -6.81
C TRP A 37 5.67 -5.27 -6.25
N PHE A 38 6.32 -4.25 -6.86
CA PHE A 38 6.06 -2.86 -6.49
C PHE A 38 4.60 -2.50 -6.78
N SER A 39 3.92 -1.94 -5.78
CA SER A 39 2.51 -1.54 -5.87
C SER A 39 2.35 -0.05 -5.54
N GLU A 40 1.88 0.71 -6.53
CA GLU A 40 1.56 2.13 -6.33
C GLU A 40 0.45 2.32 -5.30
N THR A 41 -0.55 1.46 -5.30
CA THR A 41 -1.63 1.49 -4.31
C THR A 41 -1.09 1.34 -2.88
N ARG A 42 -0.11 0.44 -2.66
CA ARG A 42 0.56 0.31 -1.35
C ARG A 42 1.37 1.55 -0.99
N LEU A 43 2.02 2.17 -1.96
CA LEU A 43 2.75 3.41 -1.76
C LEU A 43 1.81 4.54 -1.30
N TYR A 44 0.67 4.72 -1.97
CA TYR A 44 -0.33 5.70 -1.55
C TYR A 44 -0.91 5.39 -0.17
N MET A 45 -1.16 4.12 0.14
CA MET A 45 -1.57 3.70 1.49
C MET A 45 -0.52 4.00 2.56
N ALA A 46 0.79 3.88 2.23
CA ALA A 46 1.85 4.29 3.15
C ALA A 46 1.82 5.80 3.42
N PHE A 47 1.54 6.63 2.42
CA PHE A 47 1.36 8.08 2.63
C PHE A 47 0.11 8.41 3.45
N VAL A 48 -1.01 7.71 3.24
CA VAL A 48 -2.21 7.85 4.09
C VAL A 48 -1.86 7.58 5.56
N MET A 49 -1.14 6.49 5.82
CA MET A 49 -0.72 6.13 7.19
C MET A 49 0.29 7.11 7.76
N GLY A 50 1.29 7.53 6.97
CA GLY A 50 2.31 8.50 7.40
C GLY A 50 1.70 9.87 7.73
N ALA A 51 0.78 10.35 6.90
CA ALA A 51 0.07 11.61 7.15
C ALA A 51 -0.80 11.53 8.42
N SER A 52 -1.52 10.43 8.61
CA SER A 52 -2.29 10.18 9.84
C SER A 52 -1.40 10.15 11.07
N MET A 53 -0.25 9.46 10.97
CA MET A 53 0.74 9.41 12.05
C MET A 53 1.27 10.81 12.39
N ALA A 54 1.59 11.64 11.39
CA ALA A 54 2.06 13.01 11.62
C ALA A 54 1.04 13.84 12.39
N VAL A 55 -0.25 13.75 12.02
CA VAL A 55 -1.34 14.45 12.73
C VAL A 55 -1.44 13.99 14.18
N VAL A 56 -1.51 12.67 14.40
CA VAL A 56 -1.69 12.12 15.76
C VAL A 56 -0.48 12.45 16.64
N MET A 57 0.74 12.19 16.15
CA MET A 57 1.94 12.41 16.95
C MET A 57 2.16 13.89 17.27
N LEU A 58 1.97 14.80 16.28
CA LEU A 58 2.07 16.23 16.56
C LEU A 58 1.02 16.69 17.57
N GLY A 59 -0.22 16.17 17.46
CA GLY A 59 -1.30 16.47 18.41
C GLY A 59 -0.93 16.13 19.87
N PHE A 60 -0.35 14.97 20.10
CA PHE A 60 0.14 14.58 21.43
C PHE A 60 1.38 15.33 21.89
N MET A 61 2.18 15.85 20.97
CA MET A 61 3.47 16.47 21.26
C MET A 61 3.44 18.02 21.18
N LEU A 62 2.27 18.66 21.08
CA LEU A 62 2.13 20.13 20.99
C LEU A 62 2.83 20.87 22.13
N ASN A 63 2.91 20.26 23.32
CA ASN A 63 3.62 20.85 24.46
C ASN A 63 5.12 20.99 24.22
N MET A 64 5.72 20.17 23.37
CA MET A 64 7.13 20.20 23.01
C MET A 64 7.38 21.09 21.79
N TYR A 65 6.44 21.14 20.86
CA TYR A 65 6.52 21.90 19.59
C TYR A 65 5.82 23.26 19.72
N LYS A 66 6.57 24.31 20.04
CA LYS A 66 6.01 25.61 20.41
C LYS A 66 5.74 26.57 19.24
N ASN A 67 6.22 26.26 18.03
CA ASN A 67 6.00 27.11 16.86
C ASN A 67 4.64 26.84 16.23
N THR A 68 3.64 27.62 16.58
CA THR A 68 2.26 27.49 16.09
C THR A 68 2.15 27.53 14.55
N LYS A 69 2.96 28.36 13.88
CA LYS A 69 2.93 28.45 12.40
C LYS A 69 3.39 27.17 11.76
N VAL A 70 4.48 26.57 12.28
CA VAL A 70 4.99 25.29 11.78
C VAL A 70 4.00 24.17 12.10
N ASN A 71 3.41 24.15 13.30
CA ASN A 71 2.40 23.15 13.65
C ASN A 71 1.19 23.20 12.71
N ILE A 72 0.65 24.39 12.43
CA ILE A 72 -0.45 24.55 11.47
C ILE A 72 -0.04 24.10 10.08
N ALA A 73 1.17 24.43 9.63
CA ALA A 73 1.66 23.99 8.32
C ALA A 73 1.78 22.43 8.24
N ILE A 74 2.25 21.77 9.31
CA ILE A 74 2.31 20.30 9.37
C ILE A 74 0.91 19.71 9.35
N PHE A 75 -0.03 20.21 10.15
CA PHE A 75 -1.41 19.73 10.15
C PHE A 75 -2.07 19.89 8.77
N ALA A 76 -1.99 21.09 8.18
CA ALA A 76 -2.58 21.36 6.87
C ALA A 76 -1.92 20.51 5.76
N GLY A 77 -0.60 20.41 5.76
CA GLY A 77 0.14 19.55 4.81
C GLY A 77 -0.21 18.09 4.97
N SER A 78 -0.32 17.58 6.20
CA SER A 78 -0.71 16.19 6.46
C SER A 78 -2.13 15.90 5.99
N VAL A 79 -3.09 16.81 6.24
CA VAL A 79 -4.46 16.66 5.74
C VAL A 79 -4.49 16.67 4.21
N ALA A 80 -3.72 17.54 3.56
CA ALA A 80 -3.62 17.58 2.10
C ALA A 80 -3.02 16.29 1.53
N VAL A 81 -1.92 15.79 2.10
CA VAL A 81 -1.30 14.52 1.70
C VAL A 81 -2.26 13.35 1.92
N PHE A 82 -2.93 13.31 3.05
CA PHE A 82 -3.95 12.29 3.35
C PHE A 82 -5.06 12.29 2.30
N ALA A 83 -5.66 13.44 2.04
CA ALA A 83 -6.79 13.56 1.11
C ALA A 83 -6.37 13.21 -0.33
N LEU A 84 -5.23 13.70 -0.78
CA LEU A 84 -4.69 13.39 -2.12
C LEU A 84 -4.38 11.89 -2.26
N SER A 85 -3.66 11.31 -1.31
CA SER A 85 -3.29 9.91 -1.36
C SER A 85 -4.52 8.99 -1.28
N LEU A 86 -5.50 9.32 -0.44
CA LEU A 86 -6.76 8.58 -0.37
C LEU A 86 -7.55 8.70 -1.68
N TRP A 87 -7.56 9.88 -2.30
CA TRP A 87 -8.20 10.07 -3.61
C TRP A 87 -7.51 9.21 -4.67
N LEU A 88 -6.17 9.19 -4.74
CA LEU A 88 -5.40 8.35 -5.67
C LEU A 88 -5.69 6.86 -5.47
N VAL A 89 -5.74 6.39 -4.21
CA VAL A 89 -6.13 4.99 -3.89
C VAL A 89 -7.53 4.67 -4.39
N ARG A 90 -8.47 5.60 -4.25
CA ARG A 90 -9.88 5.32 -4.59
C ARG A 90 -10.22 5.52 -6.07
N SER A 91 -9.57 6.48 -6.72
CA SER A 91 -9.78 6.76 -8.15
C SER A 91 -9.01 5.81 -9.06
N GLN A 92 -7.87 5.29 -8.60
CA GLN A 92 -6.95 4.47 -9.40
C GLN A 92 -6.47 5.17 -10.69
N GLU A 93 -6.55 6.50 -10.75
CA GLU A 93 -6.32 7.32 -11.95
C GLU A 93 -4.91 7.16 -12.54
N THR A 94 -3.92 6.85 -11.69
CA THR A 94 -2.52 6.66 -12.10
C THR A 94 -2.14 5.20 -12.34
N VAL A 95 -3.06 4.28 -12.11
CA VAL A 95 -2.79 2.84 -12.15
C VAL A 95 -3.16 2.29 -13.52
N ASP A 96 -2.16 1.97 -14.32
CA ASP A 96 -2.31 1.29 -15.60
C ASP A 96 -2.47 -0.25 -15.45
N ASP A 97 -2.65 -0.96 -16.55
CA ASP A 97 -2.86 -2.41 -16.58
C ASP A 97 -1.76 -3.18 -15.86
N VAL A 98 -0.50 -2.83 -16.12
CA VAL A 98 0.66 -3.50 -15.51
C VAL A 98 0.79 -3.14 -14.02
N ALA A 99 0.59 -1.88 -13.66
CA ALA A 99 0.61 -1.43 -12.27
C ALA A 99 -0.52 -2.07 -11.46
N TRP A 100 -1.71 -2.24 -12.07
CA TRP A 100 -2.83 -2.94 -11.46
C TRP A 100 -2.48 -4.40 -11.17
N MET A 101 -1.98 -5.15 -12.15
CA MET A 101 -1.59 -6.56 -11.95
C MET A 101 -0.47 -6.68 -10.90
N LYS A 102 0.55 -5.83 -10.94
CA LYS A 102 1.62 -5.78 -9.93
C LYS A 102 1.12 -5.49 -8.51
N ALA A 103 0.02 -4.75 -8.37
CA ALA A 103 -0.63 -4.52 -7.09
C ALA A 103 -1.49 -5.73 -6.64
N MET A 104 -2.14 -6.41 -7.59
CA MET A 104 -3.03 -7.55 -7.31
C MET A 104 -2.28 -8.83 -6.95
N ILE A 105 -1.12 -9.12 -7.56
CA ILE A 105 -0.33 -10.33 -7.25
C ILE A 105 -0.03 -10.46 -5.74
N PRO A 106 0.57 -9.47 -5.06
CA PRO A 106 0.80 -9.59 -3.61
C PRO A 106 -0.50 -9.58 -2.80
N HIS A 107 -1.59 -9.01 -3.30
CA HIS A 107 -2.90 -9.08 -2.65
C HIS A 107 -3.48 -10.52 -2.70
N HIS A 108 -3.44 -11.17 -3.86
CA HIS A 108 -3.83 -12.57 -4.03
C HIS A 108 -2.95 -13.51 -3.21
N SER A 109 -1.67 -13.23 -3.16
CA SER A 109 -0.69 -13.97 -2.35
C SER A 109 -1.04 -14.02 -0.86
N ILE A 110 -1.55 -12.91 -0.29
CA ILE A 110 -2.04 -12.87 1.09
C ILE A 110 -3.23 -13.81 1.29
N ALA A 111 -4.15 -13.87 0.33
CA ALA A 111 -5.32 -14.73 0.41
C ALA A 111 -4.92 -16.23 0.45
N ILE A 112 -3.91 -16.63 -0.33
CA ILE A 112 -3.33 -17.98 -0.25
C ILE A 112 -2.76 -18.24 1.13
N LEU A 113 -1.89 -17.35 1.62
CA LEU A 113 -1.24 -17.49 2.93
C LEU A 113 -2.25 -17.69 4.07
N THR A 114 -3.27 -16.83 4.10
CA THR A 114 -4.27 -16.84 5.17
C THR A 114 -5.18 -18.06 5.08
N SER A 115 -5.58 -18.45 3.87
CA SER A 115 -6.44 -19.62 3.63
C SER A 115 -5.74 -20.95 3.94
N GLU A 116 -4.43 -21.05 3.67
CA GLU A 116 -3.65 -22.25 4.02
C GLU A 116 -3.38 -22.39 5.52
N ARG A 117 -3.06 -21.25 6.18
CA ARG A 117 -2.60 -21.29 7.58
C ARG A 117 -3.71 -21.15 8.61
N ALA A 118 -4.91 -20.76 8.21
CA ALA A 118 -6.04 -20.64 9.11
C ALA A 118 -6.50 -22.00 9.63
N HIS A 119 -6.77 -22.10 10.93
CA HIS A 119 -7.30 -23.32 11.55
C HIS A 119 -8.82 -23.44 11.32
N ILE A 120 -9.22 -23.63 10.06
CA ILE A 120 -10.62 -23.74 9.65
C ILE A 120 -11.15 -25.13 10.03
N ARG A 121 -12.24 -25.15 10.83
CA ARG A 121 -12.84 -26.39 11.36
C ARG A 121 -14.13 -26.80 10.64
N ASP A 122 -14.90 -25.81 10.16
CA ASP A 122 -16.13 -26.11 9.40
C ASP A 122 -15.77 -26.59 7.99
N PRO A 123 -16.22 -27.80 7.57
CA PRO A 123 -15.88 -28.35 6.25
C PRO A 123 -16.30 -27.45 5.08
N ARG A 124 -17.42 -26.76 5.18
CA ARG A 124 -17.92 -25.85 4.14
C ARG A 124 -17.01 -24.64 3.96
N VAL A 125 -16.50 -24.11 5.10
CA VAL A 125 -15.55 -23.00 5.10
C VAL A 125 -14.18 -23.48 4.58
N ARG A 126 -13.78 -24.69 4.90
CA ARG A 126 -12.54 -25.30 4.36
C ARG A 126 -12.61 -25.46 2.85
N GLU A 127 -13.71 -26.01 2.35
CA GLU A 127 -13.95 -26.16 0.91
C GLU A 127 -13.89 -24.81 0.17
N LEU A 128 -14.54 -23.77 0.75
CA LEU A 128 -14.45 -22.41 0.20
C LEU A 128 -13.01 -21.89 0.18
N ALA A 129 -12.26 -22.09 1.26
CA ALA A 129 -10.88 -21.63 1.34
C ALA A 129 -9.95 -22.38 0.36
N ASP A 130 -10.17 -23.68 0.12
CA ASP A 130 -9.44 -24.45 -0.87
C ASP A 130 -9.72 -23.95 -2.29
N GLY A 131 -10.98 -23.62 -2.61
CA GLY A 131 -11.35 -23.01 -3.88
C GLY A 131 -10.72 -21.60 -4.07
N ILE A 132 -10.61 -20.81 -2.99
CA ILE A 132 -9.91 -19.53 -3.01
C ILE A 132 -8.43 -19.75 -3.34
N ILE A 133 -7.75 -20.70 -2.68
CA ILE A 133 -6.33 -20.98 -2.93
C ILE A 133 -6.09 -21.34 -4.39
N GLU A 134 -6.90 -22.24 -4.96
CA GLU A 134 -6.76 -22.65 -6.36
C GLU A 134 -6.95 -21.48 -7.33
N THR A 135 -8.02 -20.69 -7.13
CA THR A 135 -8.33 -19.53 -7.96
C THR A 135 -7.22 -18.48 -7.89
N GLN A 136 -6.74 -18.16 -6.68
CA GLN A 136 -5.70 -17.16 -6.52
C GLN A 136 -4.37 -17.56 -7.15
N ARG A 137 -3.99 -18.84 -7.07
CA ARG A 137 -2.79 -19.35 -7.75
C ARG A 137 -2.90 -19.25 -9.27
N LYS A 138 -4.06 -19.57 -9.82
CA LYS A 138 -4.32 -19.46 -11.25
C LYS A 138 -4.24 -18.00 -11.71
N GLU A 139 -4.92 -17.09 -11.01
CA GLU A 139 -4.95 -15.67 -11.35
C GLU A 139 -3.58 -15.01 -11.23
N ILE A 140 -2.75 -15.38 -10.25
CA ILE A 140 -1.36 -14.91 -10.16
C ILE A 140 -0.59 -15.32 -11.42
N GLY A 141 -0.66 -16.59 -11.83
CA GLY A 141 0.03 -17.05 -13.04
C GLY A 141 -0.46 -16.36 -14.32
N GLU A 142 -1.75 -16.08 -14.43
CA GLU A 142 -2.33 -15.34 -15.55
C GLU A 142 -1.81 -13.88 -15.57
N MET A 143 -1.78 -13.20 -14.44
CA MET A 143 -1.25 -11.83 -14.33
C MET A 143 0.24 -11.76 -14.66
N GLU A 144 1.05 -12.72 -14.19
CA GLU A 144 2.48 -12.77 -14.52
C GLU A 144 2.71 -12.99 -16.03
N ALA A 145 1.93 -13.86 -16.66
CA ALA A 145 2.01 -14.10 -18.10
C ALA A 145 1.60 -12.85 -18.91
N LEU A 146 0.53 -12.14 -18.47
CA LEU A 146 0.08 -10.91 -19.11
C LEU A 146 1.08 -9.75 -18.94
N ILE A 147 1.70 -9.61 -17.77
CA ILE A 147 2.77 -8.62 -17.56
C ILE A 147 3.92 -8.89 -18.54
N ALA A 148 4.37 -10.14 -18.65
CA ALA A 148 5.46 -10.51 -19.56
C ALA A 148 5.09 -10.30 -21.04
N ASP A 149 3.83 -10.51 -21.42
CA ASP A 149 3.34 -10.26 -22.77
C ASP A 149 3.28 -8.77 -23.09
N ILE A 150 2.71 -7.96 -22.19
CA ILE A 150 2.61 -6.50 -22.35
C ILE A 150 3.99 -5.85 -22.40
N ASP A 151 4.91 -6.28 -21.53
CA ASP A 151 6.29 -5.76 -21.51
C ASP A 151 7.03 -6.04 -22.84
N LYS A 152 6.69 -7.14 -23.54
CA LYS A 152 7.31 -7.53 -24.80
C LYS A 152 6.60 -6.97 -26.04
N ASN A 153 5.28 -6.97 -26.05
CA ASN A 153 4.44 -6.75 -27.25
C ASN A 153 3.61 -5.44 -27.17
N GLY A 154 3.59 -4.80 -26.00
CA GLY A 154 2.73 -3.65 -25.73
C GLY A 154 1.28 -4.03 -25.38
N VAL A 155 0.51 -3.04 -24.94
CA VAL A 155 -0.91 -3.19 -24.63
C VAL A 155 -1.70 -3.46 -25.91
N GLN A 156 -2.50 -4.51 -25.95
CA GLN A 156 -3.42 -4.77 -27.05
C GLN A 156 -4.63 -3.82 -26.95
N ALA A 157 -4.86 -3.02 -27.99
CA ALA A 157 -6.05 -2.19 -28.05
C ALA A 157 -7.29 -3.09 -28.09
N GLN A 158 -8.32 -2.76 -27.29
CA GLN A 158 -9.62 -3.38 -27.45
C GLN A 158 -10.08 -3.17 -28.89
N GLY A 159 -10.28 -4.25 -29.66
CA GLY A 159 -10.88 -4.15 -30.97
C GLY A 159 -12.20 -3.39 -30.88
N SER A 160 -12.39 -2.36 -31.68
CA SER A 160 -13.70 -1.74 -31.85
C SER A 160 -14.70 -2.86 -32.16
N PRO A 161 -15.83 -2.95 -31.48
CA PRO A 161 -16.87 -3.87 -31.92
C PRO A 161 -17.32 -3.37 -33.31
N ASP A 162 -17.10 -4.19 -34.34
CA ASP A 162 -17.69 -4.00 -35.68
C ASP A 162 -19.21 -4.04 -35.63
#